data_6246a92e00e61c88456f4f10d00b4944
#
_entry.id   6246a92e00e61c88456f4f10d00b4944
#
_cell.length_a   1.000
_cell.length_b   1.000
_cell.length_c   1.000
_cell.angle_alpha   90.00
_cell.angle_beta   90.00
_cell.angle_gamma   90.00
#
_symmetry.space_group_name_H-M   'P 1'
#
loop_
_entity.id
_entity.type
_entity.pdbx_description
1 polymer ?
#
loop_
_entity_poly.entity_id
_entity_poly.type
_entity_poly.pdbx_seq_one_letter_code
_entity_poly.pdbx_strand_id
1 'polypeptide(L)'
;MNSKSRLFKKYLKQLQQTTGEATQTPVQTESKHSPHPNGFNVTFEKDTKPKFEVMDITPDMAKKILAHRNKNNRPIRYTHLEKLSEAIEKDEWKVTNQGIAFDADGNLIDGQHRLAAILQTRKTVKMMVATNMDANIFDVVDTGSKRSTGDALDILGSEH
;
A
#
# COMPACT_ATOMS: atom_id res chain seq x y z
N MET A 1 0.23 -22.75 10.88
CA MET A 1 0.98 -21.88 9.95
C MET A 1 1.63 -22.73 8.88
N ASN A 2 1.23 -22.56 7.66
CA ASN A 2 1.72 -23.30 6.49
C ASN A 2 3.19 -22.92 6.20
N SER A 3 4.01 -23.85 5.73
CA SER A 3 5.44 -23.61 5.39
C SER A 3 5.64 -22.50 4.36
N LYS A 4 4.71 -22.35 3.41
CA LYS A 4 4.69 -21.23 2.44
C LYS A 4 4.58 -19.87 3.13
N SER A 5 3.77 -19.77 4.16
CA SER A 5 3.57 -18.53 4.93
C SER A 5 4.84 -18.15 5.72
N ARG A 6 5.58 -19.12 6.24
CA ARG A 6 6.87 -18.87 6.93
C ARG A 6 7.96 -18.37 6.00
N LEU A 7 8.06 -18.94 4.79
CA LEU A 7 9.02 -18.50 3.77
C LEU A 7 8.70 -17.09 3.28
N PHE A 8 7.43 -16.80 3.05
CA PHE A 8 7.01 -15.46 2.63
C PHE A 8 7.24 -14.41 3.72
N LYS A 9 7.03 -14.76 4.98
CA LYS A 9 7.35 -13.91 6.13
C LYS A 9 8.84 -13.57 6.18
N LYS A 10 9.71 -14.56 5.98
CA LYS A 10 11.17 -14.37 5.91
C LYS A 10 11.55 -13.45 4.75
N TYR A 11 10.93 -13.68 3.60
CA TYR A 11 11.16 -12.87 2.39
C TYR A 11 10.75 -11.40 2.58
N LEU A 12 9.57 -11.12 3.15
CA LEU A 12 9.15 -9.75 3.45
C LEU A 12 10.10 -9.06 4.44
N LYS A 13 10.58 -9.77 5.44
CA LYS A 13 11.57 -9.26 6.38
C LYS A 13 12.89 -8.88 5.68
N GLN A 14 13.34 -9.69 4.74
CA GLN A 14 14.54 -9.40 3.95
C GLN A 14 14.35 -8.18 3.06
N LEU A 15 13.20 -8.03 2.39
CA LEU A 15 12.87 -6.85 1.59
C LEU A 15 12.95 -5.55 2.39
N GLN A 16 12.50 -5.57 3.64
CA GLN A 16 12.54 -4.39 4.51
C GLN A 16 13.95 -4.07 5.03
N GLN A 17 14.82 -5.05 5.13
CA GLN A 17 16.20 -4.87 5.60
C GLN A 17 17.16 -4.36 4.51
N THR A 18 16.85 -4.58 3.24
CA THR A 18 17.68 -4.15 2.10
C THR A 18 17.60 -2.63 1.83
N THR A 19 16.73 -1.93 2.54
CA THR A 19 16.53 -0.47 2.39
C THR A 19 17.61 0.38 3.07
N GLY A 20 18.63 -0.23 3.68
CA GLY A 20 19.69 0.46 4.41
C GLY A 20 20.81 1.08 3.57
N GLU A 21 20.91 0.76 2.30
CA GLU A 21 21.95 1.29 1.39
C GLU A 21 21.36 1.82 0.09
N ALA A 22 20.63 2.91 0.17
CA ALA A 22 20.35 3.72 -1.01
C ALA A 22 21.23 4.96 -0.94
N THR A 23 22.31 4.95 -1.67
CA THR A 23 23.14 6.10 -2.00
C THR A 23 22.25 7.25 -2.47
N GLN A 24 22.30 8.36 -1.76
CA GLN A 24 21.66 9.60 -2.17
C GLN A 24 22.35 10.09 -3.44
N THR A 25 21.68 10.02 -4.55
CA THR A 25 22.05 10.78 -5.74
C THR A 25 21.24 12.07 -5.75
N PRO A 26 21.86 13.23 -5.99
CA PRO A 26 21.16 14.52 -5.96
C PRO A 26 20.17 14.59 -7.11
N VAL A 27 18.96 15.04 -6.79
CA VAL A 27 17.90 15.33 -7.73
C VAL A 27 18.31 16.47 -8.63
N GLN A 28 18.60 16.18 -9.88
CA GLN A 28 18.58 17.19 -10.94
C GLN A 28 17.17 17.29 -11.50
N THR A 29 16.62 18.47 -11.41
CA THR A 29 15.42 18.93 -12.08
C THR A 29 15.63 18.92 -13.58
N GLU A 30 15.09 17.92 -14.27
CA GLU A 30 14.78 18.05 -15.70
C GLU A 30 13.53 17.24 -16.05
N SER A 31 12.51 17.98 -16.47
CA SER A 31 11.30 17.44 -17.07
C SER A 31 11.64 16.80 -18.43
N LYS A 32 11.77 15.50 -18.48
CA LYS A 32 11.61 14.71 -19.70
C LYS A 32 10.99 13.39 -19.36
N HIS A 33 9.87 13.14 -19.98
CA HIS A 33 9.10 11.91 -19.97
C HIS A 33 10.01 10.73 -20.37
N SER A 34 10.62 10.11 -19.40
CA SER A 34 11.38 8.88 -19.58
C SER A 34 10.71 7.80 -18.74
N PRO A 35 10.34 6.65 -19.33
CA PRO A 35 9.75 5.58 -18.54
C PRO A 35 10.79 5.14 -17.50
N HIS A 36 10.44 5.29 -16.24
CA HIS A 36 11.27 4.79 -15.14
C HIS A 36 11.56 3.31 -15.37
N PRO A 37 12.82 2.87 -15.29
CA PRO A 37 13.22 1.48 -15.55
C PRO A 37 12.56 0.47 -14.60
N ASN A 38 11.71 0.92 -13.72
CA ASN A 38 11.08 0.15 -12.66
C ASN A 38 9.59 -0.13 -12.86
N GLY A 39 8.98 0.26 -13.99
CA GLY A 39 7.59 -0.08 -14.31
C GLY A 39 6.52 0.55 -13.42
N PHE A 40 6.88 1.39 -12.45
CA PHE A 40 5.96 2.16 -11.64
C PHE A 40 6.02 3.63 -12.08
N ASN A 41 5.19 3.98 -13.05
CA ASN A 41 5.15 5.31 -13.67
C ASN A 41 4.29 6.29 -12.86
N VAL A 42 4.61 6.49 -11.59
CA VAL A 42 4.01 7.56 -10.80
C VAL A 42 5.08 8.63 -10.58
N THR A 43 4.83 9.81 -11.10
CA THR A 43 5.65 11.00 -10.85
C THR A 43 5.28 11.60 -9.51
N PHE A 44 6.26 11.71 -8.63
CA PHE A 44 6.14 12.42 -7.37
C PHE A 44 6.66 13.85 -7.59
N GLU A 45 5.75 14.72 -7.98
CA GLU A 45 6.04 16.15 -8.06
C GLU A 45 5.65 16.80 -6.73
N LYS A 46 6.42 17.79 -6.29
CA LYS A 46 6.03 18.65 -5.15
C LYS A 46 4.87 19.59 -5.53
N ASP A 47 3.76 18.97 -5.91
CA ASP A 47 2.50 19.66 -6.04
C ASP A 47 1.79 19.64 -4.67
N THR A 48 1.15 20.71 -4.31
CA THR A 48 0.47 20.87 -3.01
C THR A 48 -0.86 20.11 -2.94
N LYS A 49 -1.32 19.54 -4.05
CA LYS A 49 -2.62 18.87 -4.14
C LYS A 49 -2.48 17.36 -4.23
N PRO A 50 -3.25 16.59 -3.43
CA PRO A 50 -3.36 15.15 -3.60
C PRO A 50 -3.87 14.78 -5.00
N LYS A 51 -3.31 13.72 -5.57
CA LYS A 51 -3.75 13.13 -6.84
C LYS A 51 -4.23 11.71 -6.60
N PHE A 52 -5.30 11.33 -7.28
CA PHE A 52 -5.92 10.02 -7.17
C PHE A 52 -6.05 9.40 -8.56
N GLU A 53 -5.60 8.18 -8.71
CA GLU A 53 -5.61 7.45 -9.97
C GLU A 53 -5.92 5.98 -9.73
N VAL A 54 -6.67 5.36 -10.63
CA VAL A 54 -6.88 3.90 -10.61
C VAL A 54 -5.91 3.25 -11.58
N MET A 55 -5.10 2.32 -11.09
CA MET A 55 -4.09 1.66 -11.91
C MET A 55 -3.94 0.18 -11.54
N ASP A 56 -3.39 -0.57 -12.49
CA ASP A 56 -3.05 -1.98 -12.27
C ASP A 56 -1.70 -2.08 -11.55
N ILE A 57 -1.71 -2.70 -10.38
CA ILE A 57 -0.51 -2.95 -9.59
C ILE A 57 -0.05 -4.38 -9.81
N THR A 58 1.09 -4.53 -10.45
CA THR A 58 1.71 -5.83 -10.70
C THR A 58 2.51 -6.31 -9.48
N PRO A 59 2.79 -7.62 -9.37
CA PRO A 59 3.67 -8.16 -8.33
C PRO A 59 5.06 -7.50 -8.29
N ASP A 60 5.63 -7.18 -9.45
CA ASP A 60 6.93 -6.50 -9.52
C ASP A 60 6.87 -5.06 -9.00
N MET A 61 5.80 -4.33 -9.31
CA MET A 61 5.55 -3.00 -8.74
C MET A 61 5.41 -3.08 -7.22
N ALA A 62 4.61 -4.02 -6.73
CA ALA A 62 4.41 -4.25 -5.30
C ALA A 62 5.73 -4.56 -4.58
N LYS A 63 6.56 -5.42 -5.17
CA LYS A 63 7.90 -5.74 -4.64
C LYS A 63 8.78 -4.50 -4.52
N LYS A 64 8.85 -3.70 -5.57
CA LYS A 64 9.68 -2.49 -5.61
C LYS A 64 9.22 -1.42 -4.62
N ILE A 65 7.91 -1.22 -4.51
CA ILE A 65 7.33 -0.28 -3.55
C ILE A 65 7.65 -0.73 -2.12
N LEU A 66 7.43 -2.00 -1.79
CA LEU A 66 7.73 -2.55 -0.47
C LEU A 66 9.23 -2.49 -0.13
N ALA A 67 10.10 -2.72 -1.11
CA ALA A 67 11.54 -2.68 -0.92
C ALA A 67 12.10 -1.26 -0.71
N HIS A 68 11.59 -0.28 -1.47
CA HIS A 68 12.23 1.04 -1.56
C HIS A 68 11.43 2.19 -0.96
N ARG A 69 10.11 2.04 -0.79
CA ARG A 69 9.21 3.12 -0.38
C ARG A 69 8.49 2.88 0.95
N ASN A 70 8.62 1.67 1.51
CA ASN A 70 7.96 1.27 2.76
C ASN A 70 8.87 1.49 3.98
N LYS A 71 9.15 2.73 4.34
CA LYS A 71 10.18 3.06 5.34
C LYS A 71 9.69 3.04 6.79
N ASN A 72 8.51 3.58 7.08
CA ASN A 72 8.06 3.86 8.45
C ASN A 72 6.69 3.25 8.78
N ASN A 73 6.32 2.18 8.09
CA ASN A 73 5.05 1.52 8.33
C ASN A 73 5.11 0.49 9.47
N ARG A 74 3.98 0.26 10.10
CA ARG A 74 3.82 -0.75 11.16
C ARG A 74 4.19 -2.14 10.65
N PRO A 75 4.57 -3.09 11.51
CA PRO A 75 4.79 -4.47 11.10
C PRO A 75 3.55 -5.07 10.43
N ILE A 76 3.78 -5.92 9.42
CA ILE A 76 2.70 -6.58 8.71
C ILE A 76 1.98 -7.57 9.64
N ARG A 77 0.65 -7.43 9.70
CA ARG A 77 -0.23 -8.37 10.39
C ARG A 77 -0.61 -9.51 9.44
N TYR A 78 -0.10 -10.69 9.69
CA TYR A 78 -0.27 -11.84 8.79
C TYR A 78 -1.71 -12.31 8.65
N THR A 79 -2.52 -12.22 9.71
CA THR A 79 -3.95 -12.54 9.63
C THR A 79 -4.70 -11.62 8.66
N HIS A 80 -4.34 -10.35 8.63
CA HIS A 80 -4.92 -9.40 7.68
C HIS A 80 -4.41 -9.64 6.25
N LEU A 81 -3.12 -9.93 6.11
CA LEU A 81 -2.51 -10.30 4.84
C LEU A 81 -3.17 -11.54 4.23
N GLU A 82 -3.41 -12.58 5.02
CA GLU A 82 -4.05 -13.82 4.56
C GLU A 82 -5.47 -13.56 4.03
N LYS A 83 -6.28 -12.74 4.72
CA LYS A 83 -7.62 -12.36 4.27
C LYS A 83 -7.60 -11.61 2.93
N LEU A 84 -6.67 -10.66 2.78
CA LEU A 84 -6.52 -9.92 1.52
C LEU A 84 -6.04 -10.83 0.38
N SER A 85 -5.10 -11.72 0.65
CA SER A 85 -4.60 -12.69 -0.32
C SER A 85 -5.70 -13.65 -0.78
N GLU A 86 -6.51 -14.14 0.14
CA GLU A 86 -7.66 -14.99 -0.16
C GLU A 86 -8.69 -14.29 -1.07
N ALA A 87 -9.00 -13.02 -0.78
CA ALA A 87 -9.90 -12.23 -1.63
C ALA A 87 -9.35 -12.04 -3.05
N ILE A 88 -8.04 -11.83 -3.18
CA ILE A 88 -7.39 -11.73 -4.50
C ILE A 88 -7.40 -13.08 -5.23
N GLU A 89 -7.11 -14.19 -4.54
CA GLU A 89 -7.09 -15.53 -5.13
C GLU A 89 -8.46 -15.97 -5.63
N LYS A 90 -9.52 -15.61 -4.91
CA LYS A 90 -10.91 -15.90 -5.27
C LYS A 90 -11.52 -14.92 -6.27
N ASP A 91 -10.74 -13.96 -6.79
CA ASP A 91 -11.21 -12.89 -7.67
C ASP A 91 -12.37 -12.04 -7.08
N GLU A 92 -12.42 -11.96 -5.75
CA GLU A 92 -13.39 -11.15 -5.00
C GLU A 92 -12.90 -9.71 -4.78
N TRP A 93 -11.71 -9.39 -5.25
CA TRP A 93 -11.14 -8.05 -5.12
C TRP A 93 -11.95 -7.02 -5.91
N LYS A 94 -12.30 -5.94 -5.25
CA LYS A 94 -13.00 -4.80 -5.87
C LYS A 94 -12.20 -3.51 -5.66
N VAL A 95 -12.22 -2.65 -6.66
CA VAL A 95 -11.68 -1.29 -6.52
C VAL A 95 -12.56 -0.53 -5.55
N THR A 96 -11.96 -0.04 -4.50
CA THR A 96 -12.62 0.79 -3.48
C THR A 96 -11.83 2.08 -3.30
N ASN A 97 -12.32 2.97 -2.44
CA ASN A 97 -11.57 4.15 -2.00
C ASN A 97 -10.32 3.80 -1.16
N GLN A 98 -10.17 2.53 -0.77
CA GLN A 98 -8.99 2.03 -0.06
C GLN A 98 -8.02 1.39 -1.04
N GLY A 99 -6.97 2.10 -1.38
CA GLY A 99 -5.90 1.64 -2.25
C GLY A 99 -4.54 1.71 -1.56
N ILE A 100 -3.58 2.26 -2.25
CA ILE A 100 -2.26 2.58 -1.72
C ILE A 100 -2.08 4.10 -1.73
N ALA A 101 -1.35 4.62 -0.77
CA ALA A 101 -1.11 6.05 -0.64
C ALA A 101 0.36 6.36 -0.40
N PHE A 102 0.83 7.41 -1.05
CA PHE A 102 2.19 7.94 -0.96
C PHE A 102 2.17 9.40 -0.51
N ASP A 103 3.17 9.79 0.25
CA ASP A 103 3.41 11.19 0.57
C ASP A 103 4.04 11.96 -0.61
N ALA A 104 4.34 13.24 -0.40
CA ALA A 104 4.96 14.09 -1.42
C ALA A 104 6.41 13.66 -1.78
N ASP A 105 7.08 12.93 -0.92
CA ASP A 105 8.42 12.39 -1.15
C ASP A 105 8.39 11.00 -1.79
N GLY A 106 7.20 10.45 -2.02
CA GLY A 106 6.98 9.13 -2.61
C GLY A 106 7.16 7.98 -1.63
N ASN A 107 7.11 8.24 -0.32
CA ASN A 107 7.09 7.18 0.67
C ASN A 107 5.70 6.60 0.80
N LEU A 108 5.62 5.27 0.91
CA LEU A 108 4.37 4.57 1.14
C LEU A 108 3.86 4.87 2.56
N ILE A 109 2.68 5.47 2.66
CA ILE A 109 2.05 5.80 3.94
C ILE A 109 0.87 4.90 4.28
N ASP A 110 0.24 4.28 3.28
CA ASP A 110 -0.82 3.28 3.48
C ASP A 110 -0.83 2.22 2.38
N GLY A 111 -1.31 1.03 2.70
CA GLY A 111 -1.55 -0.05 1.75
C GLY A 111 -0.46 -1.12 1.69
N GLN A 112 0.47 -1.17 2.64
CA GLN A 112 1.52 -2.19 2.66
C GLN A 112 0.98 -3.63 2.67
N HIS A 113 -0.14 -3.90 3.36
CA HIS A 113 -0.76 -5.22 3.39
C HIS A 113 -1.34 -5.61 2.03
N ARG A 114 -1.91 -4.64 1.29
CA ARG A 114 -2.44 -4.84 -0.07
C ARG A 114 -1.31 -5.17 -1.05
N LEU A 115 -0.20 -4.45 -0.97
CA LEU A 115 1.00 -4.73 -1.77
C LEU A 115 1.61 -6.08 -1.42
N ALA A 116 1.68 -6.43 -0.15
CA ALA A 116 2.16 -7.74 0.29
C ALA A 116 1.25 -8.88 -0.20
N ALA A 117 -0.07 -8.68 -0.23
CA ALA A 117 -1.02 -9.64 -0.76
C ALA A 117 -0.87 -9.83 -2.29
N ILE A 118 -0.66 -8.76 -3.04
CA ILE A 118 -0.35 -8.83 -4.48
C ILE A 118 0.93 -9.64 -4.70
N LEU A 119 1.97 -9.37 -3.93
CA LEU A 119 3.24 -10.07 -4.02
C LEU A 119 3.11 -11.56 -3.67
N GLN A 120 2.32 -11.88 -2.64
CA GLN A 120 2.08 -13.26 -2.20
C GLN A 120 1.28 -14.07 -3.23
N THR A 121 0.23 -13.49 -3.79
CA THR A 121 -0.66 -14.15 -4.76
C THR A 121 -0.11 -14.14 -6.17
N ARG A 122 0.88 -13.27 -6.45
CA ARG A 122 1.46 -13.05 -7.78
C ARG A 122 0.43 -12.64 -8.85
N LYS A 123 -0.69 -12.06 -8.43
CA LYS A 123 -1.73 -11.54 -9.32
C LYS A 123 -1.63 -10.02 -9.43
N THR A 124 -1.85 -9.50 -10.63
CA THR A 124 -2.03 -8.06 -10.86
C THR A 124 -3.41 -7.64 -10.37
N VAL A 125 -3.48 -6.57 -9.59
CA VAL A 125 -4.70 -6.07 -8.99
C VAL A 125 -4.91 -4.61 -9.32
N LYS A 126 -6.09 -4.28 -9.78
CA LYS A 126 -6.50 -2.88 -10.02
C LYS A 126 -6.90 -2.23 -8.70
N MET A 127 -6.30 -1.07 -8.39
CA MET A 127 -6.62 -0.32 -7.18
C MET A 127 -6.40 1.17 -7.31
N MET A 128 -6.95 1.91 -6.38
CA MET A 128 -6.70 3.35 -6.28
C MET A 128 -5.29 3.62 -5.76
N VAL A 129 -4.62 4.56 -6.39
CA VAL A 129 -3.32 5.09 -5.96
C VAL A 129 -3.48 6.56 -5.65
N ALA A 130 -3.21 6.93 -4.42
CA ALA A 130 -3.16 8.32 -3.97
C ALA A 130 -1.70 8.76 -3.86
N THR A 131 -1.39 9.92 -4.42
CA THR A 131 -0.06 10.52 -4.35
C THR A 131 -0.13 11.92 -3.80
N ASN A 132 1.00 12.41 -3.34
CA ASN A 132 1.12 13.76 -2.77
C ASN A 132 0.20 14.00 -1.56
N MET A 133 0.01 12.94 -0.76
CA MET A 133 -0.77 13.00 0.47
C MET A 133 0.05 13.62 1.60
N ASP A 134 -0.63 14.24 2.56
CA ASP A 134 0.02 14.67 3.79
C ASP A 134 0.42 13.43 4.61
N ALA A 135 1.69 13.33 4.97
CA ALA A 135 2.21 12.20 5.76
C ALA A 135 1.51 12.05 7.13
N ASN A 136 0.98 13.13 7.67
CA ASN A 136 0.30 13.15 8.96
C ASN A 136 -1.21 12.83 8.87
N ILE A 137 -1.76 12.66 7.67
CA ILE A 137 -3.20 12.48 7.51
C ILE A 137 -3.73 11.24 8.24
N PHE A 138 -2.90 10.21 8.38
CA PHE A 138 -3.30 8.97 9.06
C PHE A 138 -3.29 9.08 10.58
N ASP A 139 -2.50 9.98 11.16
CA ASP A 139 -2.56 10.28 12.59
C ASP A 139 -3.90 10.93 12.96
N VAL A 140 -4.50 11.66 12.02
CA VAL A 140 -5.80 12.32 12.18
C VAL A 140 -6.96 11.34 11.90
N VAL A 141 -6.84 10.48 10.90
CA VAL A 141 -7.90 9.54 10.49
C VAL A 141 -7.99 8.33 11.43
N ASP A 142 -6.87 7.88 11.99
CA ASP A 142 -6.80 6.73 12.92
C ASP A 142 -7.36 7.05 14.33
N THR A 143 -7.68 8.31 14.61
CA THR A 143 -8.34 8.73 15.86
C THR A 143 -9.86 8.53 15.84
N GLY A 144 -10.44 8.12 14.70
CA GLY A 144 -11.84 7.72 14.60
C GLY A 144 -12.12 6.50 15.48
N SER A 145 -13.10 6.58 16.38
CA SER A 145 -13.51 5.45 17.20
C SER A 145 -13.86 4.25 16.32
N LYS A 146 -13.25 3.11 16.61
CA LYS A 146 -13.66 1.85 15.99
C LYS A 146 -15.14 1.65 16.31
N ARG A 147 -15.96 1.49 15.28
CA ARG A 147 -17.36 1.09 15.47
C ARG A 147 -17.37 -0.17 16.32
N SER A 148 -17.92 -0.07 17.52
CA SER A 148 -18.11 -1.23 18.37
C SER A 148 -19.22 -2.10 17.79
N THR A 149 -19.26 -3.35 18.18
CA THR A 149 -20.35 -4.26 17.79
C THR A 149 -21.72 -3.73 18.27
N GLY A 150 -21.71 -2.93 19.35
CA GLY A 150 -22.89 -2.23 19.84
C GLY A 150 -23.43 -1.16 18.89
N ASP A 151 -22.53 -0.37 18.28
CA ASP A 151 -22.92 0.69 17.34
C ASP A 151 -23.57 0.13 16.06
N ALA A 152 -23.20 -1.09 15.67
CA ALA A 152 -23.80 -1.78 14.53
C ALA A 152 -25.23 -2.29 14.83
N LEU A 153 -25.52 -2.62 16.09
CA LEU A 153 -26.84 -3.07 16.51
C LEU A 153 -27.84 -1.91 16.66
N ASP A 154 -27.38 -0.74 17.08
CA ASP A 154 -28.21 0.45 17.18
C ASP A 154 -28.72 0.97 15.83
N ILE A 155 -27.94 0.78 14.76
CA ILE A 155 -28.34 1.14 13.40
C ILE A 155 -29.45 0.18 12.87
N LEU A 156 -29.44 -1.08 13.31
CA LEU A 156 -30.45 -2.07 12.91
C LEU A 156 -31.71 -2.06 13.81
N GLY A 157 -31.64 -1.40 14.96
CA GLY A 157 -32.71 -1.35 15.95
C GLY A 157 -33.64 -0.14 15.89
N SER A 158 -33.43 0.83 15.02
CA SER A 158 -34.25 2.04 14.93
C SER A 158 -35.25 2.06 13.78
N GLU A 159 -35.94 0.95 13.55
CA GLU A 159 -37.19 0.96 12.80
C GLU A 159 -38.37 0.91 13.78
N HIS A 160 -38.82 2.07 14.14
CA HIS A 160 -40.17 2.30 14.67
C HIS A 160 -40.89 3.30 13.79
#